data_0203ad7584a05b5b2c46f5c922de9022
#
_entry.id   0203ad7584a05b5b2c46f5c922de9022
#
_cell.length_a   1.000
_cell.length_b   1.000
_cell.length_c   1.000
_cell.angle_alpha   90.00
_cell.angle_beta   90.00
_cell.angle_gamma   90.00
#
_symmetry.space_group_name_H-M   'P 1'
#
loop_
_entity.id
_entity.type
_entity.pdbx_description
1 polymer ?
#
loop_
_entity_poly.entity_id
_entity_poly.type
_entity_poly.pdbx_seq_one_letter_code
_entity_poly.pdbx_strand_id
1 'polypeptide(L)'
;FRYTGKLESLPCLVEDHVYDDINTIPKQHINAGLNNLFGEVMWFYPSSSSNTVNRMVAYNYLDSTPERPVWTTGTLARTAWQDSAVFGKPHATEYDTSSNGTSGSSTFVQGNLDGVSYYYEHEKGLDQIREGATSSIVASIESGDFDIGQQGLAGDGEFMMKIRRVLPDFQTQTGDTRITLNLRDFPNQSQAS
;
A
#
# COMPACT_ATOMS: atom_id res chain seq x y z
N PHE A 1 -10.68 -9.51 -12.02
CA PHE A 1 -10.66 -10.53 -13.09
C PHE A 1 -9.33 -10.50 -13.81
N ARG A 2 -8.84 -11.69 -14.18
CA ARG A 2 -7.65 -11.90 -14.99
C ARG A 2 -8.08 -12.47 -16.36
N TYR A 3 -7.44 -12.03 -17.43
CA TYR A 3 -7.67 -12.57 -18.76
C TYR A 3 -6.42 -13.29 -19.28
N THR A 4 -6.54 -14.60 -19.48
CA THR A 4 -5.48 -15.47 -20.02
C THR A 4 -5.96 -16.25 -21.25
N GLY A 5 -6.83 -15.62 -22.10
CA GLY A 5 -7.62 -16.28 -23.13
C GLY A 5 -9.02 -16.67 -22.65
N LYS A 6 -9.22 -16.71 -21.33
CA LYS A 6 -10.52 -16.81 -20.67
C LYS A 6 -10.58 -15.76 -19.55
N LEU A 7 -11.78 -15.29 -19.26
CA LEU A 7 -12.01 -14.42 -18.10
C LEU A 7 -12.08 -15.29 -16.85
N GLU A 8 -11.16 -15.08 -15.94
CA GLU A 8 -11.07 -15.79 -14.68
C GLU A 8 -11.30 -14.83 -13.50
N SER A 9 -12.00 -15.29 -12.48
CA SER A 9 -12.08 -14.56 -11.21
C SER A 9 -10.69 -14.51 -10.59
N LEU A 10 -10.28 -13.34 -10.14
CA LEU A 10 -9.08 -13.14 -9.35
C LEU A 10 -9.52 -12.97 -7.89
N PRO A 11 -9.33 -13.96 -7.02
CA PRO A 11 -9.67 -13.81 -5.62
C PRO A 11 -8.94 -12.63 -5.02
N CYS A 12 -9.65 -11.76 -4.30
CA CYS A 12 -9.07 -10.59 -3.64
C CYS A 12 -9.32 -10.70 -2.14
N LEU A 13 -8.26 -10.93 -1.38
CA LEU A 13 -8.35 -11.11 0.07
C LEU A 13 -8.54 -9.78 0.82
N VAL A 14 -8.34 -8.66 0.14
CA VAL A 14 -8.46 -7.32 0.70
C VAL A 14 -9.65 -6.56 0.11
N GLU A 15 -10.59 -7.27 -0.51
CA GLU A 15 -11.73 -6.68 -1.22
C GLU A 15 -12.58 -5.83 -0.28
N ASP A 16 -13.00 -6.39 0.84
CA ASP A 16 -13.83 -5.69 1.82
C ASP A 16 -13.12 -4.45 2.36
N HIS A 17 -11.82 -4.58 2.71
CA HIS A 17 -11.02 -3.45 3.20
C HIS A 17 -10.95 -2.30 2.18
N VAL A 18 -10.78 -2.60 0.90
CA VAL A 18 -10.69 -1.59 -0.15
C VAL A 18 -12.06 -0.94 -0.40
N TYR A 19 -13.13 -1.74 -0.49
CA TYR A 19 -14.46 -1.21 -0.79
C TYR A 19 -15.09 -0.46 0.37
N ASP A 20 -14.76 -0.78 1.61
CA ASP A 20 -15.19 -0.05 2.79
C ASP A 20 -14.49 1.32 2.94
N ASP A 21 -13.25 1.42 2.43
CA ASP A 21 -12.45 2.65 2.53
C ASP A 21 -12.53 3.55 1.29
N ILE A 22 -12.94 3.05 0.13
CA ILE A 22 -12.88 3.81 -1.11
C ILE A 22 -13.91 4.94 -1.18
N ASN A 23 -13.47 6.15 -1.56
CA ASN A 23 -14.36 7.24 -1.93
C ASN A 23 -14.73 7.15 -3.42
N THR A 24 -15.99 6.83 -3.70
CA THR A 24 -16.48 6.67 -5.07
C THR A 24 -16.91 7.98 -5.74
N ILE A 25 -16.95 9.10 -5.01
CA ILE A 25 -17.32 10.41 -5.58
C ILE A 25 -16.26 10.85 -6.60
N PRO A 26 -14.95 10.95 -6.24
CA PRO A 26 -13.89 11.30 -7.17
C PRO A 26 -13.31 10.07 -7.91
N LYS A 27 -14.15 9.13 -8.34
CA LYS A 27 -13.72 7.89 -9.01
C LYS A 27 -12.83 8.10 -10.24
N GLN A 28 -12.90 9.26 -10.88
CA GLN A 28 -12.04 9.64 -12.01
C GLN A 28 -10.56 9.82 -11.60
N HIS A 29 -10.26 9.93 -10.31
CA HIS A 29 -8.90 10.00 -9.81
C HIS A 29 -8.26 8.62 -9.60
N ILE A 30 -9.05 7.55 -9.66
CA ILE A 30 -8.53 6.19 -9.55
C ILE A 30 -7.67 5.91 -10.79
N ASN A 31 -6.44 5.50 -10.54
CA ASN A 31 -5.52 5.14 -11.61
C ASN A 31 -4.78 3.85 -11.26
N ALA A 32 -4.10 3.28 -12.25
CA ALA A 32 -3.36 2.03 -12.08
C ALA A 32 -1.97 2.16 -12.66
N GLY A 33 -1.06 1.35 -12.13
CA GLY A 33 0.30 1.25 -12.58
C GLY A 33 0.86 -0.16 -12.47
N LEU A 34 1.96 -0.39 -13.15
CA LEU A 34 2.73 -1.63 -13.06
C LEU A 34 4.07 -1.31 -12.40
N ASN A 35 4.51 -2.18 -11.51
CA ASN A 35 5.88 -2.22 -11.03
C ASN A 35 6.51 -3.55 -11.48
N ASN A 36 7.16 -3.52 -12.62
CA ASN A 36 7.72 -4.73 -13.24
C ASN A 36 8.89 -5.29 -12.42
N LEU A 37 9.59 -4.46 -11.66
CA LEU A 37 10.72 -4.89 -10.83
C LEU A 37 10.28 -5.92 -9.77
N PHE A 38 9.09 -5.72 -9.20
CA PHE A 38 8.54 -6.59 -8.16
C PHE A 38 7.34 -7.43 -8.63
N GLY A 39 6.96 -7.33 -9.90
CA GLY A 39 5.84 -8.10 -10.45
C GLY A 39 4.49 -7.69 -9.87
N GLU A 40 4.24 -6.39 -9.75
CA GLU A 40 3.05 -5.87 -9.12
C GLU A 40 2.17 -5.08 -10.08
N VAL A 41 0.86 -5.26 -9.94
CA VAL A 41 -0.15 -4.37 -10.48
C VAL A 41 -0.73 -3.57 -9.33
N MET A 42 -0.65 -2.26 -9.41
CA MET A 42 -1.09 -1.35 -8.35
C MET A 42 -2.29 -0.54 -8.81
N TRP A 43 -3.23 -0.29 -7.91
CA TRP A 43 -4.31 0.67 -8.07
C TRP A 43 -4.23 1.69 -6.96
N PHE A 44 -4.29 2.94 -7.36
CA PHE A 44 -4.25 4.09 -6.47
C PHE A 44 -5.64 4.70 -6.39
N TYR A 45 -6.13 4.94 -5.18
CA TYR A 45 -7.48 5.40 -4.96
C TYR A 45 -7.59 6.39 -3.80
N PRO A 46 -8.62 7.25 -3.78
CA PRO A 46 -8.92 8.11 -2.63
C PRO A 46 -9.65 7.31 -1.55
N SER A 47 -9.20 7.44 -0.28
CA SER A 47 -9.91 6.87 0.87
C SER A 47 -11.23 7.60 1.13
N SER A 48 -12.09 7.00 1.96
CA SER A 48 -13.39 7.56 2.38
C SER A 48 -13.30 8.98 2.96
N SER A 49 -12.14 9.33 3.52
CA SER A 49 -11.87 10.64 4.12
C SER A 49 -11.14 11.62 3.19
N SER A 50 -10.90 11.26 1.92
CA SER A 50 -10.11 12.06 0.99
C SER A 50 -10.79 12.21 -0.37
N ASN A 51 -10.63 13.38 -0.99
CA ASN A 51 -11.01 13.62 -2.38
C ASN A 51 -9.81 13.47 -3.35
N THR A 52 -8.63 13.25 -2.83
CA THR A 52 -7.40 12.99 -3.60
C THR A 52 -6.88 11.60 -3.31
N VAL A 53 -6.13 11.05 -4.25
CA VAL A 53 -5.52 9.72 -4.12
C VAL A 53 -4.55 9.71 -2.94
N ASN A 54 -4.75 8.78 -2.01
CA ASN A 54 -3.92 8.62 -0.81
C ASN A 54 -3.74 7.17 -0.36
N ARG A 55 -4.33 6.23 -1.07
CA ARG A 55 -4.27 4.81 -0.81
C ARG A 55 -3.80 4.05 -2.03
N MET A 56 -3.25 2.87 -1.79
CA MET A 56 -2.98 1.90 -2.84
C MET A 56 -3.40 0.50 -2.44
N VAL A 57 -3.70 -0.30 -3.44
CA VAL A 57 -3.78 -1.76 -3.35
C VAL A 57 -2.93 -2.35 -4.46
N ALA A 58 -2.15 -3.36 -4.15
CA ALA A 58 -1.28 -4.03 -5.10
C ALA A 58 -1.55 -5.52 -5.14
N TYR A 59 -1.49 -6.08 -6.33
CA TYR A 59 -1.51 -7.52 -6.60
C TYR A 59 -0.15 -7.94 -7.13
N ASN A 60 0.52 -8.84 -6.41
CA ASN A 60 1.77 -9.41 -6.86
C ASN A 60 1.49 -10.64 -7.73
N TYR A 61 1.76 -10.53 -9.04
CA TYR A 61 1.49 -11.62 -9.97
C TYR A 61 2.62 -12.65 -10.09
N LEU A 62 3.80 -12.36 -9.57
CA LEU A 62 4.91 -13.30 -9.56
C LEU A 62 4.80 -14.30 -8.40
N ASP A 63 4.42 -13.82 -7.22
CA ASP A 63 4.34 -14.62 -6.00
C ASP A 63 2.96 -15.24 -5.78
N SER A 64 1.97 -14.83 -6.57
CA SER A 64 0.60 -15.33 -6.47
C SER A 64 0.40 -16.65 -7.17
N THR A 65 -0.32 -17.56 -6.51
CA THR A 65 -0.90 -18.75 -7.13
C THR A 65 -2.43 -18.67 -7.11
N PRO A 66 -3.16 -19.49 -7.88
CA PRO A 66 -4.63 -19.49 -7.84
C PRO A 66 -5.21 -19.73 -6.44
N GLU A 67 -4.51 -20.51 -5.61
CA GLU A 67 -4.91 -20.84 -4.25
C GLU A 67 -4.42 -19.85 -3.21
N ARG A 68 -3.38 -19.06 -3.54
CA ARG A 68 -2.74 -18.09 -2.64
C ARG A 68 -2.45 -16.79 -3.39
N PRO A 69 -3.46 -15.97 -3.63
CA PRO A 69 -3.23 -14.65 -4.21
C PRO A 69 -2.52 -13.75 -3.18
N VAL A 70 -1.51 -13.02 -3.62
CA VAL A 70 -0.74 -12.10 -2.78
C VAL A 70 -1.20 -10.68 -3.06
N TRP A 71 -1.79 -10.07 -2.04
CA TRP A 71 -2.29 -8.70 -2.07
C TRP A 71 -1.66 -7.86 -0.97
N THR A 72 -1.44 -6.60 -1.26
CA THR A 72 -0.91 -5.62 -0.31
C THR A 72 -1.73 -4.35 -0.39
N THR A 73 -2.02 -3.74 0.74
CA THR A 73 -2.62 -2.41 0.82
C THR A 73 -1.66 -1.45 1.49
N GLY A 74 -1.77 -0.17 1.19
CA GLY A 74 -0.90 0.80 1.79
C GLY A 74 -1.33 2.24 1.57
N THR A 75 -0.59 3.12 2.22
CA THR A 75 -0.75 4.56 2.08
C THR A 75 0.28 5.06 1.08
N LEU A 76 -0.17 5.35 -0.14
CA LEU A 76 0.69 5.89 -1.18
C LEU A 76 -0.14 6.77 -2.13
N ALA A 77 0.17 8.05 -2.15
CA ALA A 77 -0.51 9.03 -2.98
C ALA A 77 0.19 9.13 -4.35
N ARG A 78 -0.37 8.47 -5.37
CA ARG A 78 0.16 8.60 -6.74
C ARG A 78 -0.98 8.86 -7.70
N THR A 79 -0.92 10.01 -8.38
CA THR A 79 -1.92 10.46 -9.34
C THR A 79 -1.63 9.97 -10.75
N ALA A 80 -0.40 9.58 -11.03
CA ALA A 80 0.00 8.87 -12.23
C ALA A 80 1.22 8.02 -11.91
N TRP A 81 1.37 6.92 -12.64
CA TRP A 81 2.48 5.99 -12.51
C TRP A 81 2.95 5.53 -13.89
N GLN A 82 4.26 5.55 -14.10
CA GLN A 82 4.88 5.10 -15.34
C GLN A 82 6.09 4.23 -15.01
N ASP A 83 5.98 2.95 -15.36
CA ASP A 83 7.12 2.03 -15.36
C ASP A 83 7.46 1.69 -16.80
N SER A 84 8.56 2.23 -17.27
CA SER A 84 9.06 2.05 -18.63
C SER A 84 10.53 1.70 -18.62
N ALA A 85 10.90 0.71 -19.41
CA ALA A 85 12.28 0.30 -19.60
C ALA A 85 13.22 1.46 -20.02
N VAL A 86 12.65 2.51 -20.65
CA VAL A 86 13.42 3.70 -21.06
C VAL A 86 13.95 4.45 -19.84
N PHE A 87 13.21 4.49 -18.76
CA PHE A 87 13.61 5.20 -17.52
C PHE A 87 14.43 4.32 -16.58
N GLY A 88 14.39 3.02 -16.73
CA GLY A 88 15.07 2.04 -15.89
C GLY A 88 14.49 1.87 -14.49
N LYS A 89 13.65 2.81 -14.03
CA LYS A 89 12.94 2.82 -12.76
C LYS A 89 11.56 3.44 -12.91
N PRO A 90 10.60 3.10 -12.04
CA PRO A 90 9.28 3.72 -12.09
C PRO A 90 9.33 5.20 -11.72
N HIS A 91 8.52 5.97 -12.40
CA HIS A 91 8.28 7.38 -12.14
C HIS A 91 6.82 7.62 -11.82
N ALA A 92 6.56 8.55 -10.93
CA ALA A 92 5.19 8.84 -10.52
C ALA A 92 5.00 10.31 -10.15
N THR A 93 3.75 10.73 -10.14
CA THR A 93 3.34 12.05 -9.66
C THR A 93 2.45 11.93 -8.43
N GLU A 94 2.49 12.94 -7.59
CA GLU A 94 1.64 13.10 -6.42
C GLU A 94 1.03 14.48 -6.43
N TYR A 95 -0.21 14.61 -5.99
CA TYR A 95 -0.84 15.88 -5.68
C TYR A 95 -1.12 15.93 -4.18
N ASP A 96 -0.42 16.82 -3.47
CA ASP A 96 -0.53 17.00 -2.04
C ASP A 96 -1.34 18.25 -1.72
N THR A 97 -2.50 18.06 -1.11
CA THR A 97 -3.40 19.14 -0.68
C THR A 97 -3.06 19.68 0.71
N SER A 98 -2.23 18.96 1.48
CA SER A 98 -1.85 19.37 2.84
C SER A 98 -0.73 20.42 2.87
N SER A 99 0.03 20.50 1.81
CA SER A 99 1.07 21.51 1.64
C SER A 99 0.43 22.81 1.18
N ASN A 100 -0.04 23.62 2.11
CA ASN A 100 -0.27 25.04 1.81
C ASN A 100 1.04 25.58 1.28
N GLY A 101 1.08 25.94 0.01
CA GLY A 101 2.27 26.42 -0.69
C GLY A 101 2.94 27.61 -0.04
N THR A 102 3.55 27.40 1.12
CA THR A 102 4.34 28.40 1.85
C THR A 102 5.80 28.36 1.43
N SER A 103 6.12 27.61 0.40
CA SER A 103 7.45 27.64 -0.18
C SER A 103 7.45 28.41 -1.50
N GLY A 104 7.74 29.68 -1.39
CA GLY A 104 8.37 30.51 -2.41
C GLY A 104 7.70 30.52 -3.79
N SER A 105 6.77 31.48 -3.98
CA SER A 105 6.52 32.08 -5.28
C SER A 105 6.10 31.15 -6.42
N SER A 106 4.91 30.61 -6.34
CA SER A 106 4.15 30.42 -7.57
C SER A 106 2.81 31.12 -7.41
N THR A 107 2.73 32.27 -7.99
CA THR A 107 1.51 33.01 -8.22
C THR A 107 0.62 32.17 -9.16
N PHE A 108 0.00 31.11 -8.67
CA PHE A 108 -1.14 30.52 -9.31
C PHE A 108 -2.37 30.91 -8.51
N VAL A 109 -2.77 32.16 -8.73
CA VAL A 109 -4.10 32.63 -8.36
C VAL A 109 -5.03 32.20 -9.49
N GLN A 110 -5.63 31.04 -9.37
CA GLN A 110 -6.96 30.81 -9.93
C GLN A 110 -7.60 29.57 -9.30
N GLY A 111 -8.50 29.83 -8.33
CA GLY A 111 -9.52 28.92 -7.89
C GLY A 111 -9.03 27.74 -7.04
N ASN A 112 -8.84 27.96 -5.73
CA ASN A 112 -8.82 26.93 -4.66
C ASN A 112 -8.19 25.56 -4.97
N LEU A 113 -7.09 25.53 -5.67
CA LEU A 113 -6.21 24.38 -5.78
C LEU A 113 -4.97 24.61 -4.90
N ASP A 114 -5.17 24.62 -3.60
CA ASP A 114 -4.12 24.82 -2.60
C ASP A 114 -3.23 23.60 -2.42
N GLY A 115 -2.81 22.99 -3.51
CA GLY A 115 -1.97 21.79 -3.48
C GLY A 115 -0.69 21.95 -4.27
N VAL A 116 0.30 21.12 -3.95
CA VAL A 116 1.59 21.04 -4.64
C VAL A 116 1.69 19.71 -5.36
N SER A 117 2.15 19.76 -6.61
CA SER A 117 2.43 18.54 -7.37
C SER A 117 3.90 18.18 -7.24
N TYR A 118 4.16 16.93 -6.91
CA TYR A 118 5.50 16.37 -6.82
C TYR A 118 5.71 15.31 -7.92
N TYR A 119 6.96 15.20 -8.34
CA TYR A 119 7.41 14.14 -9.24
C TYR A 119 8.47 13.30 -8.54
N TYR A 120 8.30 11.98 -8.57
CA TYR A 120 9.17 11.02 -7.91
C TYR A 120 9.78 10.04 -8.89
N GLU A 121 11.03 9.70 -8.66
CA GLU A 121 11.69 8.50 -9.13
C GLU A 121 11.59 7.45 -8.00
N HIS A 122 10.98 6.32 -8.26
CA HIS A 122 10.81 5.24 -7.30
C HIS A 122 11.96 4.24 -7.33
N GLU A 123 11.99 3.35 -6.34
CA GLU A 123 12.98 2.28 -6.22
C GLU A 123 14.43 2.79 -6.21
N LYS A 124 14.66 3.93 -5.57
CA LYS A 124 15.96 4.59 -5.50
C LYS A 124 16.32 4.94 -4.06
N GLY A 125 17.31 4.21 -3.52
CA GLY A 125 17.78 4.45 -2.15
C GLY A 125 16.81 3.95 -1.08
N LEU A 126 17.05 4.40 0.15
CA LEU A 126 16.29 4.01 1.34
C LEU A 126 15.58 5.20 2.00
N ASP A 127 15.80 6.39 1.48
CA ASP A 127 15.27 7.64 2.01
C ASP A 127 14.34 8.32 1.01
N GLN A 128 13.40 9.08 1.55
CA GLN A 128 12.58 9.98 0.78
C GLN A 128 13.30 11.34 0.66
N ILE A 129 13.43 11.83 -0.55
CA ILE A 129 13.90 13.20 -0.81
C ILE A 129 12.72 14.03 -1.31
N ARG A 130 12.34 15.06 -0.55
CA ARG A 130 11.25 15.96 -0.89
C ARG A 130 11.71 17.41 -0.66
N GLU A 131 11.58 18.26 -1.66
CA GLU A 131 12.01 19.67 -1.61
C GLU A 131 13.48 19.86 -1.16
N GLY A 132 14.35 18.92 -1.51
CA GLY A 132 15.76 18.93 -1.10
C GLY A 132 16.02 18.46 0.32
N ALA A 133 14.99 18.17 1.09
CA ALA A 133 15.12 17.56 2.42
C ALA A 133 15.09 16.04 2.30
N THR A 134 16.05 15.38 2.94
CA THR A 134 16.12 13.92 3.04
C THR A 134 15.49 13.48 4.35
N SER A 135 14.58 12.53 4.29
CA SER A 135 13.97 11.89 5.47
C SER A 135 13.89 10.38 5.28
N SER A 136 14.04 9.65 6.38
CA SER A 136 13.89 8.19 6.35
C SER A 136 12.46 7.81 5.98
N ILE A 137 12.33 6.81 5.12
CA ILE A 137 11.03 6.20 4.82
C ILE A 137 10.61 5.38 6.02
N VAL A 138 9.46 5.74 6.61
CA VAL A 138 8.83 4.92 7.65
C VAL A 138 8.15 3.74 6.97
N ALA A 139 8.78 2.58 7.08
CA ALA A 139 8.25 1.34 6.51
C ALA A 139 7.62 0.48 7.60
N SER A 140 6.47 -0.08 7.32
CA SER A 140 5.79 -1.05 8.20
C SER A 140 5.17 -2.14 7.37
N ILE A 141 5.08 -3.33 7.96
CA ILE A 141 4.35 -4.46 7.40
C ILE A 141 3.49 -5.06 8.51
N GLU A 142 2.24 -5.31 8.23
CA GLU A 142 1.30 -5.97 9.12
C GLU A 142 0.78 -7.21 8.43
N SER A 143 0.83 -8.35 9.13
CA SER A 143 0.23 -9.59 8.63
C SER A 143 -1.27 -9.60 8.91
N GLY A 144 -2.02 -10.36 8.13
CA GLY A 144 -3.37 -10.75 8.55
C GLY A 144 -3.34 -11.54 9.86
N ASP A 145 -4.50 -11.69 10.47
CA ASP A 145 -4.67 -12.50 11.68
C ASP A 145 -4.25 -13.96 11.40
N PHE A 146 -3.61 -14.57 12.37
CA PHE A 146 -3.23 -15.99 12.30
C PHE A 146 -3.51 -16.67 13.63
N ASP A 147 -3.89 -17.92 13.57
CA ASP A 147 -4.02 -18.78 14.72
C ASP A 147 -3.38 -20.17 14.48
N ILE A 148 -3.53 -21.09 15.44
CA ILE A 148 -2.96 -22.45 15.36
C ILE A 148 -3.96 -23.42 14.69
N GLY A 149 -4.80 -22.96 13.78
CA GLY A 149 -5.77 -23.83 13.08
C GLY A 149 -5.12 -24.94 12.26
N GLN A 150 -5.92 -25.93 11.87
CA GLN A 150 -5.45 -27.02 11.00
C GLN A 150 -4.97 -26.49 9.65
N GLN A 151 -3.96 -27.15 9.10
CA GLN A 151 -3.28 -26.80 7.85
C GLN A 151 -4.20 -26.23 6.77
N GLY A 152 -4.00 -24.95 6.42
CA GLY A 152 -4.56 -24.33 5.24
C GLY A 152 -5.89 -23.62 5.41
N LEU A 153 -6.47 -23.61 6.60
CA LEU A 153 -7.65 -22.79 6.93
C LEU A 153 -7.22 -21.64 7.81
N ALA A 154 -7.74 -20.45 7.52
CA ALA A 154 -7.72 -19.38 8.49
C ALA A 154 -8.36 -19.92 9.76
N GLY A 155 -7.66 -19.80 10.88
CA GLY A 155 -8.15 -20.36 12.12
C GLY A 155 -9.48 -19.74 12.53
N ASP A 156 -10.29 -20.54 13.17
CA ASP A 156 -11.61 -20.14 13.67
C ASP A 156 -11.55 -19.58 15.11
N GLY A 157 -10.34 -19.45 15.65
CA GLY A 157 -10.10 -18.95 17.01
C GLY A 157 -10.41 -19.97 18.12
N GLU A 158 -10.56 -21.26 17.79
CA GLU A 158 -10.83 -22.31 18.78
C GLU A 158 -9.62 -22.64 19.67
N PHE A 159 -8.42 -22.25 19.26
CA PHE A 159 -7.20 -22.61 19.96
C PHE A 159 -6.52 -21.44 20.62
N MET A 160 -6.09 -21.62 21.87
CA MET A 160 -5.26 -20.65 22.59
C MET A 160 -3.79 -20.83 22.20
N MET A 161 -3.18 -19.79 21.68
CA MET A 161 -1.76 -19.77 21.32
C MET A 161 -0.91 -19.11 22.42
N LYS A 162 0.20 -19.75 22.79
CA LYS A 162 1.19 -19.17 23.68
C LYS A 162 2.49 -18.90 22.92
N ILE A 163 2.77 -17.64 22.63
CA ILE A 163 4.03 -17.23 22.01
C ILE A 163 5.11 -17.12 23.10
N ARG A 164 6.17 -17.91 22.98
CA ARG A 164 7.32 -17.89 23.91
C ARG A 164 8.50 -17.08 23.36
N ARG A 165 8.62 -17.00 22.05
CA ARG A 165 9.73 -16.33 21.38
C ARG A 165 9.33 -15.94 19.97
N VAL A 166 9.74 -14.76 19.55
CA VAL A 166 9.72 -14.31 18.16
C VAL A 166 11.17 -14.13 17.74
N LEU A 167 11.55 -14.76 16.63
CA LEU A 167 12.88 -14.63 16.04
C LEU A 167 12.68 -14.03 14.65
N PRO A 168 12.87 -12.72 14.49
CA PRO A 168 12.82 -12.12 13.17
C PRO A 168 14.00 -12.61 12.35
N ASP A 169 13.76 -12.95 11.09
CA ASP A 169 14.77 -13.32 10.11
C ASP A 169 14.93 -12.19 9.11
N PHE A 170 16.03 -11.46 9.19
CA PHE A 170 16.36 -10.37 8.28
C PHE A 170 17.59 -10.73 7.46
N GLN A 171 17.50 -10.57 6.15
CA GLN A 171 18.65 -10.72 5.28
C GLN A 171 19.68 -9.61 5.55
N THR A 172 19.21 -8.38 5.74
CA THR A 172 20.01 -7.22 6.13
C THR A 172 19.19 -6.30 7.01
N GLN A 173 19.82 -5.67 7.97
CA GLN A 173 19.17 -4.69 8.85
C GLN A 173 20.07 -3.47 9.03
N THR A 174 19.49 -2.29 8.86
CA THR A 174 20.12 -1.01 9.21
C THR A 174 19.16 -0.23 10.10
N GLY A 175 19.60 0.10 11.31
CA GLY A 175 18.76 0.75 12.32
C GLY A 175 17.94 -0.23 13.16
N ASP A 176 17.01 0.30 13.93
CA ASP A 176 16.17 -0.44 14.86
C ASP A 176 14.90 -0.95 14.20
N THR A 177 14.50 -2.16 14.56
CA THR A 177 13.24 -2.76 14.14
C THR A 177 12.32 -2.92 15.34
N ARG A 178 11.09 -2.47 15.22
CA ARG A 178 10.04 -2.68 16.23
C ARG A 178 9.12 -3.81 15.76
N ILE A 179 8.90 -4.78 16.64
CA ILE A 179 7.91 -5.84 16.43
C ILE A 179 6.78 -5.61 17.42
N THR A 180 5.56 -5.48 16.91
CA THR A 180 4.34 -5.35 17.69
C THR A 180 3.50 -6.59 17.48
N LEU A 181 3.06 -7.21 18.58
CA LEU A 181 2.13 -8.34 18.54
C LEU A 181 0.78 -7.84 19.01
N ASN A 182 -0.19 -7.81 18.12
CA ASN A 182 -1.57 -7.49 18.44
C ASN A 182 -2.28 -8.81 18.81
N LEU A 183 -2.87 -8.87 19.98
CA LEU A 183 -3.54 -10.06 20.50
C LEU A 183 -5.05 -9.86 20.47
N ARG A 184 -5.78 -10.93 20.17
CA ARG A 184 -7.24 -10.99 20.28
C ARG A 184 -7.61 -12.23 21.07
N ASP A 185 -8.57 -12.10 21.98
CA ASP A 185 -9.11 -13.24 22.71
C ASP A 185 -10.20 -13.98 21.92
N PHE A 186 -10.83 -13.27 20.97
CA PHE A 186 -11.88 -13.80 20.11
C PHE A 186 -11.74 -13.27 18.67
N PRO A 187 -12.14 -14.04 17.64
CA PRO A 187 -11.95 -13.71 16.22
C PRO A 187 -12.48 -12.31 15.81
N ASN A 188 -13.59 -11.88 16.37
CA ASN A 188 -14.26 -10.62 16.03
C ASN A 188 -13.99 -9.49 17.03
N GLN A 189 -13.04 -9.66 17.93
CA GLN A 189 -12.70 -8.63 18.90
C GLN A 189 -11.84 -7.54 18.24
N SER A 190 -12.09 -6.28 18.59
CA SER A 190 -11.17 -5.20 18.23
C SER A 190 -9.80 -5.46 18.86
N GLN A 191 -8.72 -5.21 18.13
CA GLN A 191 -7.37 -5.38 18.64
C GLN A 191 -7.17 -4.58 19.93
N ALA A 192 -6.67 -5.23 20.97
CA ALA A 192 -6.17 -4.55 22.14
C ALA A 192 -4.80 -3.97 21.79
N SER A 193 -4.69 -2.65 21.85
CA SER A 193 -3.46 -1.89 21.63
C SER A 193 -2.60 -1.88 22.89
#